data_9ae8ac191a4e3516f112f54fcb43fb6e
#
_entry.id   9ae8ac191a4e3516f112f54fcb43fb6e
#
_cell.length_a   1.000
_cell.length_b   1.000
_cell.length_c   1.000
_cell.angle_alpha   90.00
_cell.angle_beta   90.00
_cell.angle_gamma   90.00
#
_symmetry.space_group_name_H-M   'P 1'
#
loop_
_entity.id
_entity.type
_entity.pdbx_description
1 polymer ?
#
loop_
_entity_poly.entity_id
_entity_poly.type
_entity_poly.pdbx_seq_one_letter_code
_entity_poly.pdbx_strand_id
1 'polypeptide(L)'
;MKNNIILTAVGDVFPANLSYHRGKGIISCFNKHNGSPWKEVFLEVFGNSDIGLINLEAPILPKAQFNDNMTFAGNENFITFLKNCGINVVNIANNHILEYGEHGFKHTIEILQNNRMNIIGRYNNPIFNYYKDDLKI
;
A
#
# COMPACT_ATOMS: atom_id res chain seq x y z
N MET A 1 7.35 32.02 -7.16
CA MET A 1 6.43 30.92 -7.54
C MET A 1 5.72 30.45 -6.29
N LYS A 2 4.40 30.20 -6.30
CA LYS A 2 3.75 29.60 -5.11
C LYS A 2 4.21 28.14 -5.06
N ASN A 3 4.97 27.79 -4.05
CA ASN A 3 5.37 26.39 -3.81
C ASN A 3 4.18 25.65 -3.19
N ASN A 4 3.32 25.10 -4.03
CA ASN A 4 2.20 24.29 -3.56
C ASN A 4 2.65 22.83 -3.43
N ILE A 5 2.22 22.16 -2.36
CA ILE A 5 2.34 20.72 -2.20
C ILE A 5 0.95 20.11 -2.38
N ILE A 6 0.85 19.11 -3.23
CA ILE A 6 -0.38 18.37 -3.48
C ILE A 6 -0.33 17.09 -2.64
N LEU A 7 -1.18 17.04 -1.60
CA LEU A 7 -1.41 15.83 -0.83
C LEU A 7 -2.72 15.20 -1.26
N THR A 8 -2.66 13.96 -1.69
CA THR A 8 -3.82 13.12 -1.99
C THR A 8 -3.87 11.98 -1.01
N ALA A 9 -4.96 11.85 -0.29
CA ALA A 9 -5.16 10.77 0.68
C ALA A 9 -6.47 10.04 0.39
N VAL A 10 -6.42 8.72 0.45
CA VAL A 10 -7.61 7.86 0.45
C VAL A 10 -7.60 6.99 1.71
N GLY A 11 -8.72 6.37 2.00
CA GLY A 11 -8.86 5.48 3.16
C GLY A 11 -8.24 4.11 2.91
N ASP A 12 -9.00 3.08 3.26
CA ASP A 12 -8.54 1.70 3.28
C ASP A 12 -8.31 1.16 1.87
N VAL A 13 -7.09 0.75 1.63
CA VAL A 13 -6.70 -0.04 0.47
C VAL A 13 -6.46 -1.46 0.95
N PHE A 14 -7.39 -2.34 0.61
CA PHE A 14 -7.43 -3.72 1.07
C PHE A 14 -7.03 -4.70 -0.06
N PRO A 15 -5.74 -4.97 -0.28
CA PRO A 15 -5.26 -5.83 -1.35
C PRO A 15 -5.39 -7.32 -1.01
N ALA A 16 -6.57 -7.77 -0.63
CA ALA A 16 -6.76 -9.12 -0.13
C ALA A 16 -8.08 -9.75 -0.60
N ASN A 17 -8.25 -11.02 -0.31
CA ASN A 17 -9.53 -11.71 -0.41
C ASN A 17 -10.17 -11.78 0.98
N LEU A 18 -11.49 -11.68 1.03
CA LEU A 18 -12.27 -12.02 2.22
C LEU A 18 -12.54 -13.53 2.25
N SER A 19 -12.83 -14.07 3.44
CA SER A 19 -13.01 -15.51 3.67
C SER A 19 -14.09 -16.15 2.78
N TYR A 20 -15.14 -15.40 2.47
CA TYR A 20 -16.24 -15.83 1.60
C TYR A 20 -16.01 -15.55 0.10
N HIS A 21 -14.90 -14.89 -0.26
CA HIS A 21 -14.51 -14.57 -1.64
C HIS A 21 -13.10 -15.10 -1.99
N ARG A 22 -12.69 -16.23 -1.42
CA ARG A 22 -11.38 -16.85 -1.72
C ARG A 22 -11.22 -17.09 -3.22
N GLY A 23 -10.09 -16.65 -3.77
CA GLY A 23 -9.80 -16.76 -5.20
C GLY A 23 -10.64 -15.84 -6.12
N LYS A 24 -11.51 -15.00 -5.56
CA LYS A 24 -12.41 -14.10 -6.32
C LYS A 24 -12.44 -12.67 -5.79
N GLY A 25 -11.64 -12.35 -4.76
CA GLY A 25 -11.56 -11.03 -4.17
C GLY A 25 -10.61 -10.11 -4.94
N ILE A 26 -10.32 -8.95 -4.33
CA ILE A 26 -9.53 -7.89 -4.96
C ILE A 26 -8.15 -8.37 -5.40
N ILE A 27 -7.42 -9.08 -4.54
CA ILE A 27 -6.07 -9.54 -4.90
C ILE A 27 -6.07 -10.59 -6.00
N SER A 28 -7.06 -11.49 -6.03
CA SER A 28 -7.18 -12.47 -7.09
C SER A 28 -7.53 -11.83 -8.43
N CYS A 29 -8.41 -10.82 -8.43
CA CYS A 29 -8.71 -10.03 -9.61
C CYS A 29 -7.49 -9.23 -10.07
N PHE A 30 -6.76 -8.62 -9.15
CA PHE A 30 -5.50 -7.93 -9.43
C PHE A 30 -4.48 -8.84 -10.11
N ASN A 31 -4.24 -10.02 -9.56
CA ASN A 31 -3.29 -10.99 -10.10
C ASN A 31 -3.69 -11.45 -11.51
N LYS A 32 -4.97 -11.77 -11.71
CA LYS A 32 -5.50 -12.22 -13.01
C LYS A 32 -5.31 -11.18 -14.13
N HIS A 33 -5.41 -9.90 -13.81
CA HIS A 33 -5.36 -8.79 -14.77
C HIS A 33 -4.09 -7.94 -14.65
N ASN A 34 -3.14 -8.34 -13.80
CA ASN A 34 -1.90 -7.62 -13.52
C ASN A 34 -2.13 -6.12 -13.19
N GLY A 35 -3.19 -5.84 -12.41
CA GLY A 35 -3.55 -4.49 -11.99
C GLY A 35 -4.10 -3.56 -13.09
N SER A 36 -4.19 -4.04 -14.33
CA SER A 36 -4.57 -3.22 -15.50
C SER A 36 -5.88 -2.45 -15.33
N PRO A 37 -6.98 -3.03 -14.78
CA PRO A 37 -8.25 -2.31 -14.67
C PRO A 37 -8.23 -1.10 -13.74
N TRP A 38 -7.29 -1.05 -12.79
CA TRP A 38 -7.23 0.03 -11.80
C TRP A 38 -6.15 1.07 -12.08
N LYS A 39 -5.21 0.77 -12.99
CA LYS A 39 -4.04 1.62 -13.21
C LYS A 39 -4.44 3.05 -13.61
N GLU A 40 -5.37 3.19 -14.53
CA GLU A 40 -5.80 4.51 -15.01
C GLU A 40 -6.45 5.32 -13.90
N VAL A 41 -7.35 4.70 -13.12
CA VAL A 41 -8.03 5.36 -12.00
C VAL A 41 -7.03 5.80 -10.92
N PHE A 42 -6.08 4.94 -10.57
CA PHE A 42 -5.05 5.29 -9.59
C PHE A 42 -4.13 6.40 -10.09
N LEU A 43 -3.76 6.41 -11.37
CA LEU A 43 -2.96 7.47 -11.97
C LEU A 43 -3.74 8.80 -12.06
N GLU A 44 -5.03 8.76 -12.33
CA GLU A 44 -5.89 9.96 -12.31
C GLU A 44 -5.93 10.58 -10.90
N VAL A 45 -6.06 9.75 -9.88
CA VAL A 45 -6.15 10.20 -8.48
C VAL A 45 -4.81 10.66 -7.92
N PHE A 46 -3.72 9.91 -8.15
CA PHE A 46 -2.44 10.10 -7.46
C PHE A 46 -1.31 10.61 -8.36
N GLY A 47 -1.46 10.56 -9.68
CA GLY A 47 -0.36 10.81 -10.62
C GLY A 47 0.28 12.19 -10.53
N ASN A 48 -0.45 13.19 -10.03
CA ASN A 48 0.06 14.56 -9.83
C ASN A 48 0.35 14.88 -8.35
N SER A 49 0.31 13.90 -7.45
CA SER A 49 0.50 14.12 -6.02
C SER A 49 1.97 14.17 -5.66
N ASP A 50 2.36 15.13 -4.84
CA ASP A 50 3.65 15.14 -4.14
C ASP A 50 3.63 14.08 -3.01
N ILE A 51 2.49 13.97 -2.32
CA ILE A 51 2.24 12.98 -1.28
C ILE A 51 0.98 12.20 -1.64
N GLY A 52 1.16 10.94 -2.00
CA GLY A 52 0.07 9.97 -2.19
C GLY A 52 -0.02 9.03 -1.00
N LEU A 53 -1.02 9.20 -0.14
CA LEU A 53 -1.20 8.50 1.13
C LEU A 53 -2.36 7.51 1.08
N ILE A 54 -2.11 6.30 1.58
CA ILE A 54 -3.14 5.26 1.77
C ILE A 54 -3.04 4.61 3.16
N ASN A 55 -4.13 4.01 3.63
CA ASN A 55 -4.10 2.99 4.68
C ASN A 55 -4.01 1.59 4.03
N LEU A 56 -2.90 0.88 4.24
CA LEU A 56 -2.71 -0.48 3.73
C LEU A 56 -3.32 -1.47 4.73
N GLU A 57 -4.54 -1.91 4.46
CA GLU A 57 -5.37 -2.66 5.41
C GLU A 57 -5.20 -4.19 5.34
N ALA A 58 -4.05 -4.66 4.85
CA ALA A 58 -3.68 -6.07 4.92
C ALA A 58 -2.16 -6.21 4.89
N PRO A 59 -1.59 -7.22 5.57
CA PRO A 59 -0.17 -7.52 5.45
C PRO A 59 0.16 -8.03 4.04
N ILE A 60 1.39 -7.78 3.63
CA ILE A 60 1.96 -8.30 2.39
C ILE A 60 2.80 -9.52 2.70
N LEU A 61 2.54 -10.62 2.02
CA LEU A 61 3.27 -11.86 2.21
C LEU A 61 4.32 -12.10 1.12
N PRO A 62 5.42 -12.82 1.45
CA PRO A 62 6.40 -13.24 0.47
C PRO A 62 5.76 -14.05 -0.65
N LYS A 63 6.23 -13.87 -1.89
CA LYS A 63 5.73 -14.59 -3.06
C LYS A 63 5.68 -16.11 -2.86
N ALA A 64 6.67 -16.67 -2.15
CA ALA A 64 6.73 -18.10 -1.87
C ALA A 64 5.65 -18.60 -0.89
N GLN A 65 5.05 -17.71 -0.10
CA GLN A 65 4.05 -18.03 0.91
C GLN A 65 2.64 -17.61 0.49
N PHE A 66 2.54 -16.67 -0.46
CA PHE A 66 1.25 -16.16 -0.93
C PHE A 66 0.62 -17.11 -1.95
N ASN A 67 -0.70 -17.33 -1.85
CA ASN A 67 -1.52 -17.92 -2.89
C ASN A 67 -2.92 -17.27 -2.90
N ASP A 68 -3.61 -17.39 -4.04
CA ASP A 68 -4.90 -16.71 -4.27
C ASP A 68 -6.07 -17.20 -3.40
N ASN A 69 -5.90 -18.29 -2.64
CA ASN A 69 -6.90 -18.74 -1.68
C ASN A 69 -6.73 -18.16 -0.28
N MET A 70 -5.63 -17.42 -0.04
CA MET A 70 -5.41 -16.73 1.24
C MET A 70 -6.39 -15.58 1.41
N THR A 71 -6.70 -15.29 2.67
CA THR A 71 -7.57 -14.18 3.04
C THR A 71 -6.77 -13.17 3.86
N PHE A 72 -7.18 -11.92 3.83
CA PHE A 72 -6.52 -10.84 4.58
C PHE A 72 -5.01 -10.72 4.32
N ALA A 73 -4.56 -11.05 3.11
CA ALA A 73 -3.17 -10.91 2.70
C ALA A 73 -3.05 -10.44 1.26
N GLY A 74 -2.13 -9.53 1.02
CA GLY A 74 -1.70 -9.09 -0.30
C GLY A 74 -0.36 -9.71 -0.70
N ASN A 75 0.10 -9.37 -1.90
CA ASN A 75 1.39 -9.79 -2.43
C ASN A 75 2.27 -8.59 -2.84
N GLU A 76 3.55 -8.86 -3.05
CA GLU A 76 4.57 -7.85 -3.38
C GLU A 76 4.26 -7.06 -4.67
N ASN A 77 3.64 -7.70 -5.68
CA ASN A 77 3.31 -7.05 -6.93
C ASN A 77 2.33 -5.90 -6.74
N PHE A 78 1.43 -6.02 -5.75
CA PHE A 78 0.50 -4.95 -5.43
C PHE A 78 1.21 -3.69 -4.90
N ILE A 79 2.24 -3.86 -4.09
CA ILE A 79 3.05 -2.73 -3.59
C ILE A 79 3.79 -2.03 -4.74
N THR A 80 4.39 -2.80 -5.64
CA THR A 80 5.03 -2.26 -6.85
C THR A 80 4.03 -1.48 -7.71
N PHE A 81 2.81 -2.01 -7.86
CA PHE A 81 1.72 -1.32 -8.57
C PHE A 81 1.37 0.01 -7.91
N LEU A 82 1.14 0.04 -6.58
CA LEU A 82 0.83 1.26 -5.84
C LEU A 82 1.91 2.32 -6.03
N LYS A 83 3.18 1.93 -5.90
CA LYS A 83 4.32 2.81 -6.13
C LYS A 83 4.30 3.44 -7.52
N ASN A 84 4.05 2.63 -8.54
CA ASN A 84 4.01 3.08 -9.94
C ASN A 84 2.79 3.98 -10.24
N CYS A 85 1.79 3.98 -9.38
CA CYS A 85 0.62 4.86 -9.48
C CYS A 85 0.74 6.17 -8.70
N GLY A 86 1.89 6.44 -8.05
CA GLY A 86 2.13 7.71 -7.35
C GLY A 86 1.91 7.65 -5.83
N ILE A 87 1.60 6.47 -5.26
CA ILE A 87 1.52 6.31 -3.82
C ILE A 87 2.94 6.18 -3.26
N ASN A 88 3.27 7.01 -2.29
CA ASN A 88 4.61 7.07 -1.70
C ASN A 88 4.62 7.13 -0.16
N VAL A 89 3.44 7.23 0.47
CA VAL A 89 3.26 7.15 1.93
C VAL A 89 2.19 6.12 2.27
N VAL A 90 2.50 5.24 3.21
CA VAL A 90 1.63 4.12 3.59
C VAL A 90 1.45 4.09 5.10
N ASN A 91 0.20 4.22 5.56
CA ASN A 91 -0.16 3.94 6.95
C ASN A 91 -0.33 2.42 7.13
N ILE A 92 0.26 1.89 8.20
CA ILE A 92 0.14 0.48 8.59
C ILE A 92 -0.43 0.30 10.01
N ALA A 93 -0.89 1.39 10.65
CA ALA A 93 -1.52 1.32 11.96
C ALA A 93 -3.01 0.99 11.81
N ASN A 94 -3.31 -0.29 11.63
CA ASN A 94 -4.68 -0.80 11.52
C ASN A 94 -4.81 -2.19 12.15
N ASN A 95 -6.04 -2.67 12.28
CA ASN A 95 -6.36 -3.94 12.93
C ASN A 95 -5.99 -5.18 12.12
N HIS A 96 -5.78 -5.07 10.81
CA HIS A 96 -5.50 -6.21 9.92
C HIS A 96 -4.02 -6.45 9.66
N ILE A 97 -3.15 -5.50 9.98
CA ILE A 97 -1.72 -5.61 9.66
C ILE A 97 -1.01 -6.81 10.32
N LEU A 98 -1.57 -7.33 11.40
CA LEU A 98 -1.04 -8.47 12.15
C LEU A 98 -1.78 -9.80 11.87
N GLU A 99 -2.64 -9.89 10.86
CA GLU A 99 -3.38 -11.12 10.51
C GLU A 99 -2.48 -12.35 10.29
N TYR A 100 -1.26 -12.13 9.83
CA TYR A 100 -0.23 -13.17 9.68
C TYR A 100 0.90 -13.02 10.71
N GLY A 101 0.58 -12.44 11.87
CA GLY A 101 1.50 -12.28 12.96
C GLY A 101 2.71 -11.41 12.64
N GLU A 102 3.73 -11.51 13.47
CA GLU A 102 4.93 -10.69 13.37
C GLU A 102 5.72 -10.93 12.07
N HIS A 103 5.66 -12.14 11.53
CA HIS A 103 6.33 -12.47 10.26
C HIS A 103 5.73 -11.69 9.08
N GLY A 104 4.41 -11.71 8.91
CA GLY A 104 3.73 -10.95 7.88
C GLY A 104 3.95 -9.44 8.04
N PHE A 105 3.92 -8.95 9.27
CA PHE A 105 4.20 -7.55 9.58
C PHE A 105 5.64 -7.13 9.19
N LYS A 106 6.65 -7.91 9.58
CA LYS A 106 8.05 -7.63 9.24
C LYS A 106 8.27 -7.64 7.73
N HIS A 107 7.71 -8.63 7.03
CA HIS A 107 7.82 -8.68 5.57
C HIS A 107 7.11 -7.49 4.91
N THR A 108 5.95 -7.06 5.43
CA THR A 108 5.27 -5.87 4.91
C THR A 108 6.16 -4.63 5.01
N ILE A 109 6.82 -4.43 6.15
CA ILE A 109 7.77 -3.32 6.33
C ILE A 109 8.92 -3.42 5.33
N GLU A 110 9.52 -4.60 5.20
CA GLU A 110 10.64 -4.85 4.29
C GLU A 110 10.29 -4.53 2.83
N ILE A 111 9.16 -5.03 2.33
CA ILE A 111 8.76 -4.78 0.94
C ILE A 111 8.41 -3.31 0.69
N LEU A 112 7.79 -2.62 1.64
CA LEU A 112 7.53 -1.19 1.54
C LEU A 112 8.84 -0.39 1.47
N GLN A 113 9.83 -0.71 2.31
CA GLN A 113 11.15 -0.08 2.32
C GLN A 113 11.91 -0.35 1.01
N ASN A 114 11.90 -1.58 0.51
CA ASN A 114 12.53 -1.96 -0.76
C ASN A 114 11.92 -1.19 -1.95
N ASN A 115 10.64 -0.85 -1.87
CA ASN A 115 9.96 0.01 -2.84
C ASN A 115 10.14 1.52 -2.56
N ARG A 116 10.97 1.91 -1.57
CA ARG A 116 11.20 3.30 -1.17
C ARG A 116 9.91 4.05 -0.82
N MET A 117 8.97 3.37 -0.21
CA MET A 117 7.76 3.96 0.32
C MET A 117 7.96 4.41 1.76
N ASN A 118 7.39 5.55 2.11
CA ASN A 118 7.42 6.05 3.48
C ASN A 118 6.34 5.38 4.31
N ILE A 119 6.68 4.96 5.51
CA ILE A 119 5.78 4.20 6.37
C ILE A 119 5.44 5.05 7.59
N ILE A 120 4.14 5.24 7.85
CA ILE A 120 3.62 5.85 9.07
C ILE A 120 2.83 4.83 9.89
N GLY A 121 2.64 5.12 11.17
CA GLY A 121 1.92 4.23 12.09
C GLY A 121 2.75 3.11 12.68
N ARG A 122 4.08 3.17 12.60
CA ARG A 122 4.97 2.25 13.34
C ARG A 122 5.17 2.73 14.77
N TYR A 123 5.19 1.82 15.73
CA TYR A 123 5.38 2.13 17.14
C TYR A 123 6.63 3.01 17.41
N ASN A 124 7.77 2.67 16.80
CA ASN A 124 9.04 3.37 17.00
C ASN A 124 9.29 4.52 16.01
N ASN A 125 8.45 4.68 15.00
CA ASN A 125 8.55 5.74 13.99
C ASN A 125 7.16 6.03 13.42
N PRO A 126 6.28 6.70 14.19
CA PRO A 126 4.90 6.91 13.79
C PRO A 126 4.70 8.03 12.77
N ILE A 127 5.72 8.87 12.57
CA ILE A 127 5.64 10.13 11.82
C ILE A 127 6.58 10.08 10.61
N PHE A 128 6.11 10.66 9.51
CA PHE A 128 6.90 10.96 8.33
C PHE A 128 6.93 12.49 8.13
N ASN A 129 8.10 13.05 7.87
CA ASN A 129 8.24 14.46 7.51
C ASN A 129 8.55 14.55 6.02
N TYR A 130 7.77 15.32 5.28
CA TYR A 130 8.00 15.62 3.88
C TYR A 130 8.62 17.02 3.74
N TYR A 131 9.60 17.13 2.86
CA TYR A 131 10.28 18.39 2.57
C TYR A 131 10.23 18.64 1.07
N LYS A 132 9.83 19.85 0.69
CA LYS A 132 9.90 20.34 -0.68
C LYS A 132 10.27 21.83 -0.62
N ASP A 133 11.42 22.17 -1.18
CA ASP A 133 12.02 23.50 -1.06
C ASP A 133 12.11 23.92 0.42
N ASP A 134 11.48 25.03 0.82
CA ASP A 134 11.45 25.52 2.21
C ASP A 134 10.23 25.04 3.02
N LEU A 135 9.39 24.17 2.41
CA LEU A 135 8.19 23.64 3.07
C LEU A 135 8.49 22.33 3.78
N LYS A 136 7.94 22.19 4.98
CA LYS A 136 7.92 20.94 5.77
C LYS A 136 6.48 20.60 6.13
N ILE A 137 6.09 19.35 5.89
CA ILE A 137 4.80 18.75 6.28
C ILE A 137 5.05 17.54 7.17
#